data_3a55a9ca7628b573f1ab9f8043019c26
#
_entry.id   3a55a9ca7628b573f1ab9f8043019c26
#
_cell.length_a   1.000
_cell.length_b   1.000
_cell.length_c   1.000
_cell.angle_alpha   90.00
_cell.angle_beta   90.00
_cell.angle_gamma   90.00
#
_symmetry.space_group_name_H-M   'P 1'
#
loop_
_entity.id
_entity.type
_entity.pdbx_description
1 polymer ?
#
loop_
_entity_poly.entity_id
_entity_poly.type
_entity_poly.pdbx_seq_one_letter_code
_entity_poly.pdbx_strand_id
1 'polypeptide(L)'
;GLGDVYKRQQIEQVFKAMGTEFKAMSCYGGRPALSEHRTMKGMQPAVIIGTPGRMNDHLSKQNFDASTVSLLVIDEFDKCLEFGFQEEMATVIGQLPDLKRRFLTSATDAEEIPQFTGLNRTIKLDFLTNDVEESRLRLMKVVSPAKDKIETLYKLLCTLGSSSSIVFCNHRDAVDLSLIHISEPTRR
;
A
#
# COMPACT_ATOMS: atom_id res chain seq x y z
N GLY A 1 0.08 -1.41 8.41
CA GLY A 1 -0.79 -2.54 8.74
C GLY A 1 -0.49 -3.82 7.98
N LEU A 2 -1.32 -4.85 8.18
CA LEU A 2 -1.17 -6.14 7.48
C LEU A 2 -1.26 -5.99 5.95
N GLY A 3 -2.08 -5.08 5.45
CA GLY A 3 -2.19 -4.77 4.02
C GLY A 3 -0.89 -4.32 3.37
N ASP A 4 -0.13 -3.49 4.08
CA ASP A 4 1.15 -2.99 3.59
C ASP A 4 2.23 -4.08 3.51
N VAL A 5 2.23 -5.04 4.43
CA VAL A 5 3.14 -6.19 4.39
C VAL A 5 2.84 -7.05 3.17
N TYR A 6 1.56 -7.35 2.94
CA TYR A 6 1.10 -8.15 1.80
C TYR A 6 1.46 -7.50 0.46
N LYS A 7 1.21 -6.20 0.30
CA LYS A 7 1.51 -5.46 -0.93
C LYS A 7 3.00 -5.51 -1.28
N ARG A 8 3.88 -5.30 -0.29
CA ARG A 8 5.33 -5.37 -0.50
C ARG A 8 5.81 -6.76 -0.88
N GLN A 9 5.26 -7.80 -0.24
CA GLN A 9 5.56 -9.18 -0.61
C GLN A 9 5.09 -9.49 -2.04
N GLN A 10 3.94 -8.96 -2.44
CA GLN A 10 3.43 -9.12 -3.79
C GLN A 10 4.37 -8.47 -4.83
N ILE A 11 4.86 -7.24 -4.59
CA ILE A 11 5.83 -6.57 -5.47
C ILE A 11 7.11 -7.42 -5.58
N GLU A 12 7.63 -7.92 -4.47
CA GLU A 12 8.82 -8.77 -4.45
C GLU A 12 8.60 -10.07 -5.24
N GLN A 13 7.44 -10.70 -5.09
CA GLN A 13 7.07 -11.92 -5.82
C GLN A 13 6.98 -11.67 -7.32
N VAL A 14 6.33 -10.57 -7.73
CA VAL A 14 6.25 -10.17 -9.15
C VAL A 14 7.66 -9.96 -9.71
N PHE A 15 8.53 -9.25 -8.99
CA PHE A 15 9.91 -9.04 -9.42
C PHE A 15 10.67 -10.37 -9.59
N LYS A 16 10.54 -11.29 -8.64
CA LYS A 16 11.13 -12.64 -8.74
C LYS A 16 10.59 -13.44 -9.92
N ALA A 17 9.29 -13.32 -10.20
CA ALA A 17 8.64 -14.00 -11.33
C ALA A 17 9.13 -13.51 -12.70
N MET A 18 9.74 -12.31 -12.77
CA MET A 18 10.38 -11.81 -14.00
C MET A 18 11.63 -12.60 -14.41
N GLY A 19 12.14 -13.48 -13.53
CA GLY A 19 13.26 -14.37 -13.84
C GLY A 19 14.60 -13.64 -14.06
N THR A 20 14.78 -12.46 -13.46
CA THR A 20 16.04 -11.71 -13.56
C THR A 20 17.09 -12.27 -12.61
N GLU A 21 18.38 -12.08 -12.91
CA GLU A 21 19.49 -12.42 -12.02
C GLU A 21 19.60 -11.45 -10.82
N PHE A 22 18.86 -10.35 -10.83
CA PHE A 22 18.90 -9.34 -9.79
C PHE A 22 18.16 -9.79 -8.53
N LYS A 23 18.70 -9.42 -7.37
CA LYS A 23 18.08 -9.70 -6.09
C LYS A 23 17.17 -8.55 -5.65
N ALA A 24 15.99 -8.87 -5.14
CA ALA A 24 15.08 -7.93 -4.50
C ALA A 24 14.94 -8.24 -3.01
N MET A 25 14.75 -7.22 -2.19
CA MET A 25 14.52 -7.36 -0.75
C MET A 25 13.37 -6.47 -0.32
N SER A 26 12.39 -7.07 0.36
CA SER A 26 11.31 -6.35 1.02
C SER A 26 11.66 -6.05 2.47
N CYS A 27 11.54 -4.77 2.84
CA CYS A 27 11.77 -4.25 4.18
C CYS A 27 10.44 -3.80 4.79
N TYR A 28 10.03 -4.41 5.91
CA TYR A 28 8.76 -4.10 6.54
C TYR A 28 8.80 -4.19 8.06
N GLY A 29 7.91 -3.43 8.72
CA GLY A 29 7.75 -3.47 10.17
C GLY A 29 7.31 -4.86 10.67
N GLY A 30 7.65 -5.17 11.92
CA GLY A 30 7.33 -6.46 12.56
C GLY A 30 8.41 -7.52 12.48
N ARG A 31 9.47 -7.33 11.68
CA ARG A 31 10.70 -8.13 11.77
C ARG A 31 11.73 -7.43 12.66
N PRO A 32 12.59 -8.20 13.36
CA PRO A 32 13.72 -7.62 14.09
C PRO A 32 14.62 -6.84 13.13
N ALA A 33 14.77 -5.53 13.37
CA ALA A 33 15.55 -4.64 12.50
C ALA A 33 16.98 -5.15 12.26
N LEU A 34 17.61 -5.73 13.29
CA LEU A 34 18.97 -6.27 13.19
C LEU A 34 19.12 -7.41 12.18
N SER A 35 18.14 -8.29 12.06
CA SER A 35 18.21 -9.39 11.08
C SER A 35 18.06 -8.86 9.66
N GLU A 36 17.20 -7.88 9.47
CA GLU A 36 16.99 -7.23 8.18
C GLU A 36 18.23 -6.45 7.73
N HIS A 37 18.89 -5.72 8.65
CA HIS A 37 20.15 -5.03 8.40
C HIS A 37 21.28 -5.97 7.95
N ARG A 38 21.42 -7.09 8.65
CA ARG A 38 22.43 -8.11 8.27
C ARG A 38 22.16 -8.70 6.91
N THR A 39 20.90 -9.02 6.64
CA THR A 39 20.48 -9.57 5.33
C THR A 39 20.77 -8.57 4.21
N MET A 40 20.45 -7.30 4.39
CA MET A 40 20.68 -6.27 3.39
C MET A 40 22.16 -6.12 3.06
N LYS A 41 23.02 -6.01 4.09
CA LYS A 41 24.48 -5.91 3.92
C LYS A 41 25.08 -7.14 3.22
N GLY A 42 24.60 -8.34 3.54
CA GLY A 42 25.10 -9.58 2.92
C GLY A 42 24.56 -9.82 1.52
N MET A 43 23.32 -9.41 1.24
CA MET A 43 22.65 -9.69 -0.04
C MET A 43 23.02 -8.67 -1.11
N GLN A 44 23.21 -7.41 -0.74
CA GLN A 44 23.37 -6.26 -1.66
C GLN A 44 22.30 -6.27 -2.75
N PRO A 45 21.02 -6.10 -2.40
CA PRO A 45 19.93 -6.23 -3.36
C PRO A 45 19.97 -5.09 -4.40
N ALA A 46 19.64 -5.41 -5.66
CA ALA A 46 19.48 -4.41 -6.72
C ALA A 46 18.15 -3.65 -6.59
N VAL A 47 17.15 -4.25 -5.93
CA VAL A 47 15.85 -3.63 -5.67
C VAL A 47 15.51 -3.74 -4.19
N ILE A 48 15.21 -2.60 -3.57
CA ILE A 48 14.77 -2.50 -2.18
C ILE A 48 13.31 -2.01 -2.18
N ILE A 49 12.43 -2.75 -1.51
CA ILE A 49 11.00 -2.44 -1.43
C ILE A 49 10.66 -2.18 0.02
N GLY A 50 10.12 -1.01 0.34
CA GLY A 50 9.82 -0.70 1.74
C GLY A 50 8.91 0.51 1.91
N THR A 51 8.49 0.77 3.15
CA THR A 51 7.82 2.02 3.52
C THR A 51 8.83 3.14 3.73
N PRO A 52 8.41 4.42 3.60
CA PRO A 52 9.30 5.57 3.81
C PRO A 52 10.07 5.53 5.14
N GLY A 53 9.38 5.27 6.25
CA GLY A 53 10.03 5.17 7.57
C GLY A 53 11.08 4.05 7.66
N ARG A 54 10.84 2.89 6.98
CA ARG A 54 11.82 1.80 6.97
C ARG A 54 13.02 2.12 6.09
N MET A 55 12.79 2.81 4.98
CA MET A 55 13.87 3.30 4.14
C MET A 55 14.76 4.31 4.89
N ASN A 56 14.17 5.24 5.63
CA ASN A 56 14.91 6.17 6.48
C ASN A 56 15.78 5.44 7.53
N ASP A 57 15.25 4.39 8.16
CA ASP A 57 16.03 3.58 9.12
C ASP A 57 17.24 2.91 8.47
N HIS A 58 17.08 2.35 7.27
CA HIS A 58 18.18 1.73 6.54
C HIS A 58 19.20 2.73 6.03
N LEU A 59 18.77 3.89 5.54
CA LEU A 59 19.64 4.97 5.07
C LEU A 59 20.46 5.56 6.22
N SER A 60 19.81 5.88 7.35
CA SER A 60 20.48 6.44 8.53
C SER A 60 21.52 5.49 9.13
N LYS A 61 21.34 4.19 8.98
CA LYS A 61 22.27 3.14 9.45
C LYS A 61 23.26 2.70 8.38
N GLN A 62 23.23 3.31 7.20
CA GLN A 62 24.12 2.99 6.09
C GLN A 62 24.17 1.49 5.76
N ASN A 63 23.01 0.86 5.69
CA ASN A 63 22.90 -0.57 5.42
C ASN A 63 23.13 -0.92 3.94
N PHE A 64 23.04 0.06 3.08
CA PHE A 64 23.41 0.00 1.65
C PHE A 64 24.00 1.35 1.25
N ASP A 65 24.72 1.38 0.15
CA ASP A 65 25.31 2.61 -0.39
C ASP A 65 24.25 3.42 -1.14
N ALA A 66 23.84 4.55 -0.54
CA ALA A 66 22.83 5.45 -1.10
C ALA A 66 23.24 6.07 -2.45
N SER A 67 24.56 6.20 -2.72
CA SER A 67 25.08 6.75 -3.98
C SER A 67 24.85 5.82 -5.18
N THR A 68 24.65 4.53 -4.92
CA THR A 68 24.34 3.55 -5.96
C THR A 68 22.89 3.56 -6.42
N VAL A 69 22.01 4.26 -5.69
CA VAL A 69 20.58 4.31 -6.00
C VAL A 69 20.32 5.35 -7.09
N SER A 70 19.98 4.89 -8.27
CA SER A 70 19.73 5.73 -9.43
C SER A 70 18.26 5.89 -9.81
N LEU A 71 17.40 5.04 -9.26
CA LEU A 71 15.97 4.98 -9.57
C LEU A 71 15.14 4.91 -8.30
N LEU A 72 14.11 5.73 -8.21
CA LEU A 72 13.08 5.70 -7.16
C LEU A 72 11.70 5.53 -7.79
N VAL A 73 10.91 4.64 -7.21
CA VAL A 73 9.49 4.47 -7.53
C VAL A 73 8.68 4.69 -6.25
N ILE A 74 7.72 5.58 -6.30
CA ILE A 74 6.75 5.81 -5.22
C ILE A 74 5.37 5.39 -5.72
N ASP A 75 4.91 4.26 -5.23
CA ASP A 75 3.61 3.71 -5.56
C ASP A 75 2.52 4.27 -4.64
N GLU A 76 1.31 4.48 -5.18
CA GLU A 76 0.20 5.14 -4.47
C GLU A 76 0.61 6.48 -3.84
N PHE A 77 1.24 7.34 -4.63
CA PHE A 77 1.77 8.62 -4.16
C PHE A 77 0.69 9.50 -3.51
N ASP A 78 -0.52 9.54 -4.09
CA ASP A 78 -1.69 10.21 -3.52
C ASP A 78 -1.99 9.74 -2.09
N LYS A 79 -1.94 8.43 -1.85
CA LYS A 79 -2.14 7.85 -0.52
C LYS A 79 -0.99 8.17 0.44
N CYS A 80 0.24 8.20 -0.06
CA CYS A 80 1.38 8.61 0.75
C CYS A 80 1.23 10.05 1.27
N LEU A 81 0.70 10.96 0.45
CA LEU A 81 0.40 12.33 0.87
C LEU A 81 -0.79 12.40 1.84
N GLU A 82 -1.88 11.68 1.55
CA GLU A 82 -3.08 11.63 2.38
C GLU A 82 -2.78 11.13 3.80
N PHE A 83 -1.90 10.13 3.93
CA PHE A 83 -1.50 9.56 5.22
C PHE A 83 -0.39 10.33 5.93
N GLY A 84 0.11 11.43 5.36
CA GLY A 84 1.08 12.31 5.99
C GLY A 84 2.54 11.82 5.94
N PHE A 85 2.89 10.91 5.01
CA PHE A 85 4.27 10.43 4.83
C PHE A 85 5.18 11.40 4.07
N GLN A 86 4.78 12.66 3.96
CA GLN A 86 5.47 13.67 3.16
C GLN A 86 6.88 13.95 3.67
N GLU A 87 7.05 14.10 4.98
CA GLU A 87 8.35 14.38 5.60
C GLU A 87 9.31 13.19 5.49
N GLU A 88 8.79 11.97 5.71
CA GLU A 88 9.59 10.75 5.58
C GLU A 88 10.05 10.54 4.13
N MET A 89 9.18 10.78 3.16
CA MET A 89 9.54 10.70 1.73
C MET A 89 10.58 11.75 1.35
N ALA A 90 10.42 12.99 1.82
CA ALA A 90 11.39 14.06 1.60
C ALA A 90 12.75 13.69 2.17
N THR A 91 12.78 13.12 3.38
CA THR A 91 14.01 12.65 4.04
C THR A 91 14.68 11.53 3.25
N VAL A 92 13.92 10.55 2.75
CA VAL A 92 14.46 9.48 1.88
C VAL A 92 15.09 10.08 0.62
N ILE A 93 14.36 10.93 -0.08
CA ILE A 93 14.84 11.53 -1.34
C ILE A 93 16.10 12.37 -1.12
N GLY A 94 16.14 13.15 -0.04
CA GLY A 94 17.28 13.98 0.32
C GLY A 94 18.56 13.19 0.65
N GLN A 95 18.45 11.92 1.01
CA GLN A 95 19.57 11.03 1.29
C GLN A 95 20.05 10.24 0.06
N LEU A 96 19.47 10.44 -1.13
CA LEU A 96 19.81 9.74 -2.37
C LEU A 96 20.51 10.71 -3.35
N PRO A 97 21.84 10.91 -3.26
CA PRO A 97 22.55 11.97 -3.97
C PRO A 97 22.57 11.77 -5.50
N ASP A 98 22.62 10.52 -5.97
CA ASP A 98 22.77 10.18 -7.37
C ASP A 98 21.48 9.72 -8.05
N LEU A 99 20.34 10.11 -7.49
CA LEU A 99 19.03 9.74 -8.00
C LEU A 99 18.72 10.39 -9.35
N LYS A 100 18.70 9.57 -10.42
CA LYS A 100 18.55 10.03 -11.81
C LYS A 100 17.10 10.00 -12.30
N ARG A 101 16.32 9.03 -11.86
CA ARG A 101 14.95 8.81 -12.32
C ARG A 101 14.00 8.63 -11.15
N ARG A 102 12.82 9.21 -11.28
CA ARG A 102 11.73 9.11 -10.30
C ARG A 102 10.45 8.78 -11.03
N PHE A 103 9.73 7.79 -10.54
CA PHE A 103 8.40 7.42 -11.00
C PHE A 103 7.42 7.54 -9.84
N LEU A 104 6.33 8.24 -10.09
CA LEU A 104 5.21 8.33 -9.17
C LEU A 104 4.01 7.66 -9.83
N THR A 105 3.36 6.73 -9.14
CA THR A 105 2.09 6.17 -9.57
C THR A 105 0.98 6.67 -8.65
N SER A 106 -0.20 6.92 -9.20
CA SER A 106 -1.35 7.41 -8.47
C SER A 106 -2.63 6.91 -9.11
N ALA A 107 -3.64 6.61 -8.30
CA ALA A 107 -4.98 6.28 -8.78
C ALA A 107 -5.83 7.54 -9.05
N THR A 108 -5.39 8.69 -8.55
CA THR A 108 -6.05 9.99 -8.72
C THR A 108 -5.12 10.96 -9.41
N ASP A 109 -5.68 11.94 -10.12
CA ASP A 109 -4.89 13.05 -10.66
C ASP A 109 -4.46 13.96 -9.50
N ALA A 110 -3.15 14.08 -9.28
CA ALA A 110 -2.60 15.01 -8.30
C ALA A 110 -2.64 16.42 -8.90
N GLU A 111 -3.34 17.34 -8.25
CA GLU A 111 -3.40 18.75 -8.67
C GLU A 111 -2.01 19.40 -8.67
N GLU A 112 -1.18 19.06 -7.68
CA GLU A 112 0.21 19.51 -7.59
C GLU A 112 1.15 18.41 -7.11
N ILE A 113 2.32 18.30 -7.73
CA ILE A 113 3.40 17.43 -7.26
C ILE A 113 4.30 18.25 -6.34
N PRO A 114 4.42 17.88 -5.03
CA PRO A 114 5.22 18.64 -4.08
C PRO A 114 6.68 18.78 -4.49
N GLN A 115 7.28 19.93 -4.20
CA GLN A 115 8.65 20.26 -4.59
C GLN A 115 9.71 19.30 -4.05
N PHE A 116 9.47 18.68 -2.89
CA PHE A 116 10.43 17.73 -2.30
C PHE A 116 10.69 16.50 -3.19
N THR A 117 9.80 16.18 -4.12
CA THR A 117 10.00 15.08 -5.07
C THR A 117 11.16 15.34 -6.03
N GLY A 118 11.58 16.61 -6.18
CA GLY A 118 12.64 17.03 -7.12
C GLY A 118 12.28 16.85 -8.58
N LEU A 119 10.98 16.73 -8.90
CA LEU A 119 10.48 16.61 -10.27
C LEU A 119 10.23 18.01 -10.84
N ASN A 120 11.16 18.49 -11.68
CA ASN A 120 11.06 19.79 -12.35
C ASN A 120 10.45 19.71 -13.75
N ARG A 121 10.61 18.56 -14.43
CA ARG A 121 10.02 18.26 -15.73
C ARG A 121 9.47 16.86 -15.70
N THR A 122 8.15 16.73 -15.73
CA THR A 122 7.47 15.45 -15.69
C THR A 122 6.88 15.10 -17.04
N ILE A 123 6.95 13.82 -17.39
CA ILE A 123 6.12 13.25 -18.44
C ILE A 123 4.95 12.59 -17.71
N LYS A 124 3.75 13.15 -17.87
CA LYS A 124 2.53 12.57 -17.34
C LYS A 124 2.01 11.54 -18.35
N LEU A 125 1.86 10.31 -17.88
CA LEU A 125 1.15 9.25 -18.59
C LEU A 125 -0.20 9.08 -17.90
N ASP A 126 -1.25 9.51 -18.58
CA ASP A 126 -2.61 9.47 -18.06
C ASP A 126 -3.36 8.28 -18.66
N PHE A 127 -3.73 7.35 -17.81
CA PHE A 127 -4.54 6.19 -18.14
C PHE A 127 -5.92 6.24 -17.49
N LEU A 128 -6.26 7.38 -16.87
CA LEU A 128 -7.59 7.61 -16.34
C LEU A 128 -8.52 7.85 -17.54
N THR A 129 -9.24 6.83 -17.94
CA THR A 129 -10.25 6.95 -18.99
C THR A 129 -11.43 7.76 -18.47
N ASN A 130 -11.73 8.87 -19.15
CA ASN A 130 -12.99 9.60 -18.95
C ASN A 130 -14.19 8.84 -19.56
N ASP A 131 -13.97 7.66 -20.13
CA ASP A 131 -15.04 6.81 -20.58
C ASP A 131 -15.83 6.38 -19.35
N VAL A 132 -16.97 7.01 -19.16
CA VAL A 132 -18.04 6.51 -18.33
C VAL A 132 -18.51 5.21 -19.00
N GLU A 133 -17.70 4.14 -18.92
CA GLU A 133 -18.24 2.81 -19.06
C GLU A 133 -19.41 2.78 -18.08
N GLU A 134 -20.62 2.59 -18.58
CA GLU A 134 -21.80 2.43 -17.75
C GLU A 134 -21.42 1.46 -16.62
N SER A 135 -21.26 2.02 -15.44
CA SER A 135 -20.77 1.32 -14.28
C SER A 135 -21.62 0.07 -14.11
N ARG A 136 -21.04 -1.10 -14.34
CA ARG A 136 -21.70 -2.40 -14.04
C ARG A 136 -22.01 -2.53 -12.54
N LEU A 137 -21.57 -1.54 -11.74
CA LEU A 137 -21.80 -1.45 -10.32
C LEU A 137 -23.15 -0.77 -10.03
N ARG A 138 -24.09 -1.52 -9.50
CA ARG A 138 -25.35 -0.99 -8.98
C ARG A 138 -25.18 -0.59 -7.52
N LEU A 139 -25.17 0.72 -7.25
CA LEU A 139 -25.10 1.24 -5.88
C LEU A 139 -26.48 1.22 -5.24
N MET A 140 -26.56 0.63 -4.04
CA MET A 140 -27.77 0.61 -3.22
C MET A 140 -27.44 1.04 -1.79
N LYS A 141 -28.35 1.75 -1.13
CA LYS A 141 -28.23 2.17 0.26
C LYS A 141 -29.24 1.41 1.12
N VAL A 142 -28.75 0.76 2.16
CA VAL A 142 -29.57 0.14 3.19
C VAL A 142 -29.50 1.00 4.46
N VAL A 143 -30.65 1.44 4.95
CA VAL A 143 -30.73 2.26 6.18
C VAL A 143 -30.92 1.34 7.36
N SER A 144 -30.00 1.40 8.34
CA SER A 144 -30.15 0.68 9.60
C SER A 144 -31.00 1.52 10.55
N PRO A 145 -32.04 0.95 11.19
CA PRO A 145 -32.85 1.64 12.19
C PRO A 145 -32.10 1.83 13.51
N ALA A 146 -31.08 1.01 13.77
CA ALA A 146 -30.26 1.08 14.97
C ALA A 146 -28.88 1.67 14.68
N LYS A 147 -28.24 2.23 15.72
CA LYS A 147 -26.85 2.71 15.66
C LYS A 147 -25.89 1.56 15.36
N ASP A 148 -26.13 0.38 15.93
CA ASP A 148 -25.44 -0.85 15.59
C ASP A 148 -25.99 -1.41 14.28
N LYS A 149 -25.09 -1.62 13.32
CA LYS A 149 -25.42 -2.05 11.96
C LYS A 149 -25.27 -3.56 11.76
N ILE A 150 -24.79 -4.30 12.78
CA ILE A 150 -24.47 -5.74 12.63
C ILE A 150 -25.74 -6.54 12.33
N GLU A 151 -26.84 -6.28 13.03
CA GLU A 151 -28.11 -6.96 12.77
C GLU A 151 -28.64 -6.67 11.37
N THR A 152 -28.51 -5.43 10.91
CA THR A 152 -28.92 -5.05 9.56
C THR A 152 -28.07 -5.73 8.51
N LEU A 153 -26.76 -5.82 8.72
CA LEU A 153 -25.84 -6.55 7.87
C LEU A 153 -26.20 -8.05 7.81
N TYR A 154 -26.47 -8.66 8.93
CA TYR A 154 -26.89 -10.06 9.02
C TYR A 154 -28.16 -10.31 8.19
N LYS A 155 -29.19 -9.49 8.35
CA LYS A 155 -30.43 -9.58 7.57
C LYS A 155 -30.19 -9.41 6.08
N LEU A 156 -29.30 -8.48 5.69
CA LEU A 156 -28.91 -8.27 4.30
C LEU A 156 -28.23 -9.51 3.72
N LEU A 157 -27.27 -10.09 4.43
CA LEU A 157 -26.58 -11.31 4.00
C LEU A 157 -27.53 -12.50 3.86
N CYS A 158 -28.48 -12.64 4.80
CA CYS A 158 -29.53 -13.66 4.70
C CYS A 158 -30.41 -13.46 3.43
N THR A 159 -30.68 -12.20 3.07
CA THR A 159 -31.46 -11.87 1.87
C THR A 159 -30.68 -12.16 0.58
N LEU A 160 -29.37 -11.96 0.59
CA LEU A 160 -28.47 -12.26 -0.55
C LEU A 160 -28.26 -13.77 -0.74
N GLY A 161 -28.56 -14.57 0.29
CA GLY A 161 -28.50 -16.03 0.23
C GLY A 161 -27.10 -16.58 -0.05
N SER A 162 -26.97 -17.42 -1.06
CA SER A 162 -25.71 -18.06 -1.46
C SER A 162 -24.82 -17.21 -2.36
N SER A 163 -25.17 -15.94 -2.59
CA SER A 163 -24.36 -15.04 -3.42
C SER A 163 -23.04 -14.72 -2.75
N SER A 164 -21.93 -14.79 -3.50
CA SER A 164 -20.61 -14.38 -3.00
C SER A 164 -20.64 -12.90 -2.60
N SER A 165 -20.23 -12.60 -1.38
CA SER A 165 -20.30 -11.25 -0.82
C SER A 165 -18.97 -10.86 -0.19
N ILE A 166 -18.57 -9.58 -0.34
CA ILE A 166 -17.43 -8.99 0.34
C ILE A 166 -17.94 -7.86 1.22
N VAL A 167 -17.59 -7.89 2.51
CA VAL A 167 -17.98 -6.86 3.48
C VAL A 167 -16.76 -6.06 3.86
N PHE A 168 -16.81 -4.74 3.66
CA PHE A 168 -15.78 -3.80 4.09
C PHE A 168 -16.22 -3.12 5.38
N CYS A 169 -15.35 -3.12 6.38
CA CYS A 169 -15.55 -2.45 7.66
C CYS A 169 -14.47 -1.39 7.88
N ASN A 170 -14.84 -0.29 8.56
CA ASN A 170 -13.90 0.80 8.84
C ASN A 170 -12.82 0.44 9.87
N HIS A 171 -13.11 -0.51 10.78
CA HIS A 171 -12.23 -0.90 11.87
C HIS A 171 -12.09 -2.42 11.92
N ARG A 172 -10.91 -2.88 12.32
CA ARG A 172 -10.60 -4.31 12.46
C ARG A 172 -11.53 -5.00 13.46
N ASP A 173 -11.78 -4.37 14.60
CA ASP A 173 -12.66 -4.90 15.64
C ASP A 173 -14.09 -5.13 15.12
N ALA A 174 -14.55 -4.30 14.17
CA ALA A 174 -15.84 -4.48 13.53
C ALA A 174 -15.88 -5.72 12.62
N VAL A 175 -14.74 -6.10 12.03
CA VAL A 175 -14.62 -7.34 11.24
C VAL A 175 -14.72 -8.54 12.17
N ASP A 176 -13.97 -8.54 13.27
CA ASP A 176 -13.96 -9.64 14.24
C ASP A 176 -15.36 -9.84 14.87
N LEU A 177 -16.03 -8.75 15.27
CA LEU A 177 -17.40 -8.80 15.78
C LEU A 177 -18.42 -9.32 14.76
N SER A 178 -18.31 -8.90 13.50
CA SER A 178 -19.23 -9.37 12.45
C SER A 178 -19.02 -10.85 12.14
N LEU A 179 -17.79 -11.36 12.18
CA LEU A 179 -17.51 -12.79 12.00
C LEU A 179 -18.13 -13.64 13.11
N ILE A 180 -18.02 -13.23 14.39
CA ILE A 180 -18.59 -13.96 15.51
C ILE A 180 -20.13 -14.04 15.38
N HIS A 181 -20.80 -12.95 15.07
CA HIS A 181 -22.25 -12.91 14.93
C HIS A 181 -22.79 -13.66 13.70
N ILE A 182 -22.01 -13.74 12.63
CA ILE A 182 -22.41 -14.45 11.39
C ILE A 182 -22.11 -15.95 11.50
N SER A 183 -21.00 -16.32 12.15
CA SER A 183 -20.58 -17.73 12.28
C SER A 183 -21.28 -18.49 13.39
N GLU A 184 -21.71 -17.80 14.45
CA GLU A 184 -22.45 -18.36 15.58
C GLU A 184 -23.77 -17.59 15.83
N PRO A 185 -24.81 -17.81 14.99
CA PRO A 185 -26.10 -17.24 15.27
C PRO A 185 -26.60 -17.86 16.57
N THR A 186 -26.58 -17.07 17.66
CA THR A 186 -27.17 -17.48 18.93
C THR A 186 -28.61 -17.94 18.68
N ARG A 187 -28.83 -19.24 18.81
CA ARG A 187 -30.18 -19.81 18.85
C ARG A 187 -30.95 -19.13 19.97
N ARG A 188 -31.89 -18.28 19.66
CA ARG A 188 -33.01 -17.91 20.50
C ARG A 188 -34.26 -18.59 19.97
#